data_d1b80237a7f8b1ee8eb1f853815b8eea
#
_entry.id   d1b80237a7f8b1ee8eb1f853815b8eea
#
_cell.length_a   1.000
_cell.length_b   1.000
_cell.length_c   1.000
_cell.angle_alpha   90.00
_cell.angle_beta   90.00
_cell.angle_gamma   90.00
#
_symmetry.space_group_name_H-M   'P 1'
#
loop_
_entity.id
_entity.type
_entity.pdbx_description
1 polymer ?
#
loop_
_entity_poly.entity_id
_entity_poly.type
_entity_poly.pdbx_seq_one_letter_code
_entity_poly.pdbx_strand_id
1 'polypeptide(L)'
;MAYVYILENAAGIFYVGSTLDIVKRMRHHAGGYTPSTKRLGKMQLVLQQEYPTLREARLVELRLKRMKRKDYIRKMIEEGHIRIRPE
;
A
#
# COMPACT_ATOMS: atom_id res chain seq x y z
N MET A 1 -13.27 -3.56 -9.19
CA MET A 1 -11.85 -3.89 -8.99
C MET A 1 -11.34 -3.22 -7.71
N ALA A 2 -10.40 -3.85 -7.06
CA ALA A 2 -9.81 -3.31 -5.83
C ALA A 2 -8.31 -3.18 -6.01
N TYR A 3 -7.66 -2.40 -5.13
CA TYR A 3 -6.23 -2.12 -5.24
C TYR A 3 -5.55 -2.33 -3.90
N VAL A 4 -4.35 -2.92 -3.94
CA VAL A 4 -3.39 -2.84 -2.83
C VAL A 4 -2.36 -1.79 -3.23
N TYR A 5 -2.03 -0.90 -2.31
CA TYR A 5 -1.07 0.17 -2.59
C TYR A 5 -0.05 0.25 -1.47
N ILE A 6 1.14 0.72 -1.84
CA ILE A 6 2.22 0.94 -0.88
C ILE A 6 2.67 2.40 -1.02
N LEU A 7 2.70 3.10 0.12
CA LEU A 7 3.20 4.47 0.23
C LEU A 7 4.52 4.44 0.98
N GLU A 8 5.38 5.39 0.65
CA GLU A 8 6.68 5.54 1.33
C GLU A 8 6.89 7.02 1.68
N ASN A 9 7.37 7.30 2.90
CA ASN A 9 7.73 8.66 3.28
C ASN A 9 9.24 8.90 3.11
N ALA A 10 9.68 10.14 3.39
CA ALA A 10 11.09 10.52 3.25
C ALA A 10 12.03 9.74 4.16
N ALA A 11 11.52 9.19 5.26
CA ALA A 11 12.30 8.38 6.19
C ALA A 11 12.39 6.91 5.77
N GLY A 12 11.77 6.52 4.65
CA GLY A 12 11.78 5.15 4.19
C GLY A 12 10.77 4.25 4.88
N ILE A 13 9.77 4.83 5.53
CA ILE A 13 8.71 4.07 6.20
C ILE A 13 7.62 3.77 5.19
N PHE A 14 7.20 2.50 5.13
CA PHE A 14 6.15 2.04 4.23
C PHE A 14 4.80 2.00 4.92
N TYR A 15 3.77 2.38 4.17
CA TYR A 15 2.38 2.22 4.58
C TYR A 15 1.67 1.38 3.52
N VAL A 16 1.02 0.30 3.94
CA VAL A 16 0.30 -0.61 3.04
C VAL A 16 -1.19 -0.50 3.30
N GLY A 17 -1.97 -0.41 2.24
CA GLY A 17 -3.42 -0.32 2.36
C GLY A 17 -4.12 -0.96 1.17
N SER A 18 -5.43 -1.04 1.26
CA SER A 18 -6.28 -1.50 0.16
C SER A 18 -7.49 -0.59 0.02
N THR A 19 -8.01 -0.49 -1.21
CA THR A 19 -9.14 0.40 -1.50
C THR A 19 -9.85 -0.02 -2.78
N LEU A 20 -11.12 0.35 -2.90
CA LEU A 20 -11.87 0.23 -4.15
C LEU A 20 -11.63 1.42 -5.07
N ASP A 21 -11.21 2.56 -4.53
CA ASP A 21 -10.99 3.79 -5.30
C ASP A 21 -9.62 4.36 -4.96
N ILE A 22 -8.64 4.05 -5.80
CA ILE A 22 -7.26 4.47 -5.55
C ILE A 22 -7.09 5.98 -5.64
N VAL A 23 -7.79 6.64 -6.55
CA VAL A 23 -7.70 8.09 -6.71
C VAL A 23 -8.20 8.81 -5.48
N LYS A 24 -9.38 8.42 -4.99
CA LYS A 24 -9.97 9.01 -3.79
C LYS A 24 -9.09 8.74 -2.56
N ARG A 25 -8.55 7.53 -2.44
CA ARG A 25 -7.69 7.17 -1.31
C ARG A 25 -6.41 8.00 -1.31
N MET A 26 -5.81 8.23 -2.49
CA MET A 26 -4.61 9.04 -2.59
C MET A 26 -4.88 10.49 -2.20
N ARG A 27 -6.05 11.02 -2.54
CA ARG A 27 -6.45 12.35 -2.09
C ARG A 27 -6.56 12.44 -0.57
N HIS A 28 -7.09 11.41 0.08
CA HIS A 28 -7.18 11.38 1.54
C HIS A 28 -5.80 11.38 2.18
N HIS A 29 -4.86 10.58 1.67
CA HIS A 29 -3.49 10.54 2.18
C HIS A 29 -2.77 11.87 1.95
N ALA A 30 -2.92 12.46 0.77
CA ALA A 30 -2.30 13.75 0.46
C ALA A 30 -2.82 14.87 1.35
N GLY A 31 -4.10 14.81 1.74
CA GLY A 31 -4.71 15.78 2.63
C GLY A 31 -4.44 15.53 4.12
N GLY A 32 -3.78 14.44 4.47
CA GLY A 32 -3.51 14.09 5.86
C GLY A 32 -4.72 13.68 6.65
N TYR A 33 -5.77 13.19 5.97
CA TYR A 33 -7.03 12.84 6.63
C TYR A 33 -7.01 11.52 7.39
N THR A 34 -5.99 10.69 7.20
CA THR A 34 -5.86 9.46 7.96
C THR A 34 -4.85 9.66 9.09
N PRO A 35 -5.06 8.98 10.25
CA PRO A 35 -4.09 9.11 11.36
C PRO A 35 -2.67 8.72 10.96
N SER A 36 -2.53 7.71 10.11
CA SER A 36 -1.20 7.25 9.65
C SER A 36 -0.49 8.31 8.82
N THR A 37 -1.16 8.93 7.85
CA THR A 37 -0.54 9.98 7.03
C THR A 37 -0.26 11.24 7.83
N LYS A 38 -1.12 11.57 8.79
CA LYS A 38 -0.90 12.72 9.66
C LYS A 38 0.36 12.53 10.50
N ARG A 39 0.59 11.32 11.00
CA ARG A 39 1.75 11.01 11.85
C ARG A 39 3.03 10.85 11.04
N LEU A 40 2.96 10.20 9.87
CA LEU A 40 4.14 9.87 9.06
C LEU A 40 4.56 10.99 8.12
N GLY A 41 3.74 12.02 7.98
CA GLY A 41 4.01 13.14 7.09
C GLY A 41 3.65 12.83 5.65
N LYS A 42 4.29 13.54 4.72
CA LYS A 42 4.01 13.40 3.29
C LYS A 42 4.42 12.02 2.79
N MET A 43 3.50 11.33 2.14
CA MET A 43 3.73 9.99 1.60
C MET A 43 3.68 10.02 0.08
N GLN A 44 4.44 9.14 -0.54
CA GLN A 44 4.48 8.98 -1.99
C GLN A 44 4.01 7.58 -2.37
N LEU A 45 3.16 7.48 -3.39
CA LEU A 45 2.72 6.18 -3.91
C LEU A 45 3.87 5.54 -4.69
N VAL A 46 4.36 4.40 -4.22
CA VAL A 46 5.49 3.71 -4.84
C VAL A 46 5.11 2.39 -5.52
N LEU A 47 3.93 1.85 -5.17
CA LEU A 47 3.43 0.63 -5.81
C LEU A 47 1.93 0.54 -5.65
N GLN A 48 1.25 0.10 -6.71
CA GLN A 48 -0.17 -0.26 -6.65
C GLN A 48 -0.41 -1.48 -7.52
N GLN A 49 -1.34 -2.32 -7.11
CA GLN A 49 -1.70 -3.50 -7.88
C GLN A 49 -3.18 -3.77 -7.76
N GLU A 50 -3.79 -4.13 -8.89
CA GLU A 50 -5.22 -4.35 -8.99
C GLU A 50 -5.56 -5.81 -8.69
N TYR A 51 -6.67 -6.02 -8.01
CA TYR A 51 -7.23 -7.34 -7.71
C TYR A 51 -8.71 -7.35 -8.07
N PRO A 52 -9.27 -8.53 -8.39
CA PRO A 52 -10.68 -8.62 -8.80
C PRO A 52 -11.66 -8.18 -7.72
N THR A 53 -11.36 -8.42 -6.45
CA THR A 53 -12.26 -8.11 -5.35
C THR A 53 -11.53 -7.42 -4.21
N LEU A 54 -12.29 -6.67 -3.38
CA LEU A 54 -11.74 -6.05 -2.18
C LEU A 54 -11.28 -7.09 -1.17
N ARG A 55 -11.95 -8.23 -1.10
CA ARG A 55 -11.57 -9.32 -0.22
C ARG A 55 -10.16 -9.81 -0.51
N GLU A 56 -9.85 -10.03 -1.78
CA GLU A 56 -8.52 -10.48 -2.20
C GLU A 56 -7.46 -9.41 -1.91
N ALA A 57 -7.78 -8.16 -2.19
CA ALA A 57 -6.87 -7.05 -1.90
C ALA A 57 -6.56 -6.97 -0.40
N ARG A 58 -7.58 -7.11 0.45
CA ARG A 58 -7.39 -7.10 1.91
C ARG A 58 -6.55 -8.25 2.41
N LEU A 59 -6.70 -9.44 1.82
CA LEU A 59 -5.88 -10.59 2.20
C LEU A 59 -4.40 -10.34 1.87
N VAL A 60 -4.13 -9.77 0.71
CA VAL A 60 -2.76 -9.43 0.30
C VAL A 60 -2.20 -8.34 1.21
N GLU A 61 -2.99 -7.31 1.50
CA GLU A 61 -2.60 -6.25 2.43
C GLU A 61 -2.19 -6.82 3.79
N LEU A 62 -3.01 -7.71 4.34
CA LEU A 62 -2.76 -8.34 5.62
C LEU A 62 -1.44 -9.13 5.62
N ARG A 63 -1.19 -9.87 4.55
CA ARG A 63 0.04 -10.64 4.41
C ARG A 63 1.27 -9.74 4.33
N LEU A 64 1.18 -8.65 3.57
CA LEU A 64 2.26 -7.68 3.48
C LEU A 64 2.60 -7.07 4.84
N LYS A 65 1.58 -6.73 5.62
CA LYS A 65 1.77 -6.17 6.95
C LYS A 65 2.41 -7.17 7.92
N ARG A 66 2.08 -8.45 7.78
CA ARG A 66 2.64 -9.51 8.64
C ARG A 66 4.08 -9.85 8.34
N MET A 67 4.53 -9.59 7.12
CA MET A 67 5.90 -9.92 6.71
C MET A 67 6.96 -9.15 7.49
N LYS A 68 6.72 -7.88 7.76
CA LYS A 68 7.65 -7.00 8.48
C LYS A 68 9.07 -6.99 7.90
N ARG A 69 9.20 -7.19 6.59
CA ARG A 69 10.49 -7.24 5.90
C ARG A 69 10.57 -6.15 4.84
N LYS A 70 11.26 -5.08 5.21
CA LYS A 70 11.44 -3.92 4.31
C LYS A 70 12.19 -4.28 3.04
N ASP A 71 13.18 -5.15 3.15
CA ASP A 71 13.96 -5.60 1.98
C ASP A 71 13.09 -6.28 0.93
N TYR A 72 12.16 -7.10 1.38
CA TYR A 72 11.26 -7.82 0.49
C TYR A 72 10.26 -6.86 -0.18
N ILE A 73 9.74 -5.90 0.58
CA ILE A 73 8.83 -4.88 0.05
C ILE A 73 9.57 -4.00 -0.95
N ARG A 74 10.79 -3.58 -0.63
CA ARG A 74 11.64 -2.81 -1.53
C ARG A 74 11.85 -3.52 -2.86
N LYS A 75 12.10 -4.82 -2.81
CA LYS A 75 12.29 -5.62 -4.00
C LYS A 75 11.04 -5.66 -4.88
N MET A 76 9.86 -5.80 -4.26
CA MET A 76 8.60 -5.78 -5.00
C MET A 76 8.37 -4.42 -5.67
N ILE A 77 8.72 -3.33 -4.99
CA ILE A 77 8.62 -1.98 -5.56
C ILE A 77 9.53 -1.85 -6.78
N GLU A 78 10.77 -2.33 -6.69
CA GLU A 78 11.72 -2.31 -7.79
C GLU A 78 11.24 -3.11 -8.99
N GLU A 79 10.60 -4.25 -8.74
CA GLU A 79 10.05 -5.11 -9.78
C GLU A 79 8.74 -4.59 -10.36
N GLY A 80 8.05 -3.72 -9.63
CA GLY A 80 6.81 -3.09 -10.07
C GLY A 80 5.57 -3.94 -9.88
N HIS A 81 5.66 -5.02 -9.09
CA HIS A 81 4.47 -5.84 -8.80
C HIS A 81 4.58 -6.56 -7.47
N ILE A 82 3.42 -6.89 -6.91
CA ILE A 82 3.32 -7.62 -5.64
C ILE A 82 3.28 -9.11 -5.94
N ARG A 83 4.20 -9.86 -5.34
CA ARG A 83 4.30 -11.31 -5.54
C ARG A 83 3.37 -12.12 -4.64
N ILE A 84 2.81 -11.51 -3.63
CA ILE A 84 1.96 -12.18 -2.66
C ILE A 84 0.58 -12.43 -3.25
N ARG A 85 0.11 -13.67 -3.13
CA ARG A 85 -1.20 -14.06 -3.62
C ARG A 85 -2.24 -13.95 -2.53
N PRO A 86 -3.53 -13.75 -2.87
CA PRO A 86 -4.59 -13.66 -1.88
C PRO A 86 -4.93 -14.99 -1.20
N GLU A 87 -4.41 -16.09 -1.67
CA GLU A 87 -4.67 -17.43 -1.09
C GLU A 87 -3.92 -17.69 0.21
#